data_170016dfb60d56f0b3937fa4a043e889
#
_entry.id   170016dfb60d56f0b3937fa4a043e889
#
_cell.length_a   1.000
_cell.length_b   1.000
_cell.length_c   1.000
_cell.angle_alpha   90.00
_cell.angle_beta   90.00
_cell.angle_gamma   90.00
#
_symmetry.space_group_name_H-M   'P 1'
#
loop_
_entity.id
_entity.type
_entity.pdbx_description
1 polymer ?
#
loop_
_entity_poly.entity_id
_entity_poly.type
_entity_poly.pdbx_seq_one_letter_code
_entity_poly.pdbx_strand_id
1 'polypeptide(L)'
;MNKCSDFYRTAGTGIIDVGGKDELGVFFKVCSLLGTNARIITDLDSLFCGKLRDGICRDKRVQQWLDKQIEKQKPFLQTVFSSNTEHISLLRLITRLEKYLIDLADSVLETQALLPHDLEDFKNRLEKFNTDRDDVDHLDTYKTVILQGVFKAGDYISKFVLNGKSDTISKIKNLLSLILAAAESARVYILPSGCIEHYYTKNKVSYMPVAAKDKLFHEEYDFLQTLSAEQIIKNYPELNSILEKACAKI
;
A
#
# COMPACT_ATOMS: atom_id res chain seq x y z
N MET A 1 -21.55 -16.42 2.98
CA MET A 1 -20.25 -16.98 3.37
C MET A 1 -19.93 -18.35 2.76
N ASN A 2 -20.90 -19.26 2.56
CA ASN A 2 -20.61 -20.62 2.10
C ASN A 2 -20.11 -20.77 0.65
N LYS A 3 -20.50 -19.90 -0.28
CA LYS A 3 -20.09 -20.05 -1.70
C LYS A 3 -18.59 -19.79 -1.97
N CYS A 4 -17.97 -18.84 -1.26
CA CYS A 4 -16.53 -18.64 -1.36
C CYS A 4 -15.74 -19.75 -0.65
N SER A 5 -16.21 -20.22 0.53
CA SER A 5 -15.53 -21.28 1.27
C SER A 5 -15.48 -22.60 0.50
N ASP A 6 -16.54 -22.93 -0.26
CA ASP A 6 -16.59 -24.15 -1.04
C ASP A 6 -15.62 -24.12 -2.24
N PHE A 7 -15.46 -22.97 -2.88
CA PHE A 7 -14.47 -22.79 -3.95
C PHE A 7 -13.04 -23.00 -3.43
N TYR A 8 -12.70 -22.41 -2.29
CA TYR A 8 -11.37 -22.55 -1.69
C TYR A 8 -11.12 -23.97 -1.15
N ARG A 9 -12.11 -24.60 -0.55
CA ARG A 9 -12.01 -25.99 -0.07
C ARG A 9 -11.77 -26.99 -1.21
N THR A 10 -12.49 -26.85 -2.32
CA THR A 10 -12.30 -27.71 -3.49
C THR A 10 -10.98 -27.48 -4.21
N ALA A 11 -10.40 -26.28 -4.10
CA ALA A 11 -9.09 -25.96 -4.66
C ALA A 11 -7.90 -26.37 -3.78
N GLY A 12 -8.13 -26.93 -2.57
CA GLY A 12 -7.08 -27.25 -1.61
C GLY A 12 -6.40 -25.99 -1.03
N THR A 13 -7.10 -24.85 -0.98
CA THR A 13 -6.61 -23.57 -0.50
C THR A 13 -7.12 -23.30 0.91
N GLY A 14 -6.23 -22.95 1.84
CA GLY A 14 -6.54 -22.48 3.19
C GLY A 14 -6.24 -20.99 3.32
N ILE A 15 -7.07 -20.28 4.08
CA ILE A 15 -6.78 -18.89 4.51
C ILE A 15 -6.30 -18.96 5.95
N ILE A 16 -5.15 -18.37 6.21
CA ILE A 16 -4.52 -18.34 7.53
C ILE A 16 -4.33 -16.87 7.91
N ASP A 17 -4.88 -16.49 9.05
CA ASP A 17 -4.51 -15.25 9.71
C ASP A 17 -3.19 -15.48 10.47
N VAL A 18 -2.19 -14.65 10.16
CA VAL A 18 -0.83 -14.80 10.70
C VAL A 18 -0.58 -13.83 11.87
N GLY A 19 -1.54 -12.93 12.16
CA GLY A 19 -1.41 -11.94 13.21
C GLY A 19 -0.81 -10.62 12.72
N GLY A 20 0.44 -10.32 12.99
CA GLY A 20 1.06 -9.03 12.66
C GLY A 20 2.02 -9.04 11.46
N LYS A 21 2.48 -7.88 11.05
CA LYS A 21 3.41 -7.69 9.92
C LYS A 21 4.77 -8.37 10.11
N ASP A 22 5.22 -8.54 11.34
CA ASP A 22 6.49 -9.21 11.64
C ASP A 22 6.39 -10.72 11.50
N GLU A 23 5.28 -11.30 11.92
CA GLU A 23 4.94 -12.71 11.75
C GLU A 23 4.79 -13.06 10.28
N LEU A 24 4.17 -12.18 9.49
CA LEU A 24 4.06 -12.33 8.03
C LEU A 24 5.43 -12.50 7.36
N GLY A 25 6.45 -11.76 7.80
CA GLY A 25 7.81 -11.88 7.27
C GLY A 25 8.44 -13.23 7.57
N VAL A 26 8.23 -13.78 8.77
CA VAL A 26 8.69 -15.12 9.14
C VAL A 26 7.95 -16.19 8.33
N PHE A 27 6.62 -16.08 8.23
CA PHE A 27 5.78 -16.99 7.47
C PHE A 27 6.16 -17.02 5.98
N PHE A 28 6.38 -15.85 5.38
CA PHE A 28 6.85 -15.71 4.00
C PHE A 28 8.14 -16.48 3.76
N LYS A 29 9.11 -16.33 4.67
CA LYS A 29 10.40 -17.05 4.59
C LYS A 29 10.22 -18.56 4.71
N VAL A 30 9.42 -19.02 5.69
CA VAL A 30 9.16 -20.46 5.90
C VAL A 30 8.48 -21.06 4.67
N CYS A 31 7.42 -20.45 4.15
CA CYS A 31 6.74 -20.91 2.95
C CYS A 31 7.67 -20.97 1.73
N SER A 32 8.52 -19.95 1.58
CA SER A 32 9.51 -19.90 0.51
C SER A 32 10.53 -21.06 0.59
N LEU A 33 10.99 -21.39 1.79
CA LEU A 33 11.93 -22.52 2.03
C LEU A 33 11.26 -23.88 1.78
N LEU A 34 10.00 -24.02 2.13
CA LEU A 34 9.24 -25.27 1.94
C LEU A 34 8.73 -25.42 0.50
N GLY A 35 8.94 -24.43 -0.37
CA GLY A 35 8.39 -24.44 -1.73
C GLY A 35 6.87 -24.36 -1.78
N THR A 36 6.23 -23.89 -0.70
CA THR A 36 4.79 -23.75 -0.61
C THR A 36 4.30 -22.59 -1.47
N ASN A 37 3.18 -22.77 -2.16
CA ASN A 37 2.54 -21.72 -2.96
C ASN A 37 1.72 -20.76 -2.08
N ALA A 38 2.38 -20.13 -1.10
CA ALA A 38 1.73 -19.14 -0.26
C ALA A 38 1.56 -17.81 -1.01
N ARG A 39 0.46 -17.12 -0.69
CA ARG A 39 0.13 -15.78 -1.17
C ARG A 39 -0.24 -14.94 0.03
N ILE A 40 0.33 -13.75 0.12
CA ILE A 40 0.17 -12.85 1.26
C ILE A 40 -0.64 -11.64 0.81
N ILE A 41 -1.66 -11.29 1.57
CA ILE A 41 -2.35 -10.00 1.47
C ILE A 41 -2.03 -9.24 2.76
N THR A 42 -1.58 -8.00 2.64
CA THR A 42 -1.11 -7.20 3.77
C THR A 42 -1.39 -5.71 3.58
N ASP A 43 -1.38 -4.97 4.67
CA ASP A 43 -1.56 -3.53 4.71
C ASP A 43 -0.37 -2.78 4.06
N LEU A 44 -0.61 -1.53 3.65
CA LEU A 44 0.36 -0.69 2.96
C LEU A 44 1.59 -0.35 3.81
N ASP A 45 1.43 -0.23 5.12
CA ASP A 45 2.53 0.07 6.05
C ASP A 45 3.63 -1.01 6.04
N SER A 46 3.28 -2.26 5.72
CA SER A 46 4.23 -3.37 5.54
C SER A 46 5.29 -3.12 4.45
N LEU A 47 5.05 -2.13 3.58
CA LEU A 47 6.01 -1.71 2.57
C LEU A 47 7.20 -0.96 3.15
N PHE A 48 7.02 -0.26 4.26
CA PHE A 48 8.00 0.69 4.78
C PHE A 48 8.89 0.12 5.89
N CYS A 49 8.50 -0.96 6.53
CA CYS A 49 9.29 -1.57 7.60
C CYS A 49 9.07 -3.07 7.73
N GLY A 50 9.88 -3.70 8.59
CA GLY A 50 9.68 -5.06 9.05
C GLY A 50 10.25 -6.16 8.15
N LYS A 51 10.14 -7.38 8.65
CA LYS A 51 10.74 -8.57 8.04
C LYS A 51 10.12 -8.94 6.69
N LEU A 52 8.84 -8.59 6.46
CA LEU A 52 8.18 -8.85 5.19
C LEU A 52 8.79 -8.01 4.07
N ARG A 53 8.96 -6.68 4.28
CA ARG A 53 9.66 -5.79 3.34
C ARG A 53 11.04 -6.34 2.99
N ASP A 54 11.82 -6.71 4.01
CA ASP A 54 13.18 -7.22 3.81
C ASP A 54 13.19 -8.54 3.02
N GLY A 55 12.19 -9.40 3.26
CA GLY A 55 11.98 -10.64 2.53
C GLY A 55 11.67 -10.41 1.05
N ILE A 56 10.75 -9.51 0.75
CA ILE A 56 10.36 -9.15 -0.63
C ILE A 56 11.55 -8.52 -1.36
N CYS A 57 12.27 -7.61 -0.71
CA CYS A 57 13.43 -6.93 -1.31
C CYS A 57 14.57 -7.88 -1.70
N ARG A 58 14.66 -9.06 -1.05
CA ARG A 58 15.66 -10.10 -1.33
C ARG A 58 15.14 -11.23 -2.21
N ASP A 59 13.86 -11.20 -2.58
CA ASP A 59 13.26 -12.27 -3.38
C ASP A 59 13.75 -12.19 -4.83
N LYS A 60 14.28 -13.31 -5.31
CA LYS A 60 14.81 -13.40 -6.69
C LYS A 60 13.76 -13.16 -7.76
N ARG A 61 12.48 -13.50 -7.50
CA ARG A 61 11.37 -13.27 -8.44
C ARG A 61 11.15 -11.79 -8.65
N VAL A 62 11.26 -11.00 -7.57
CA VAL A 62 11.15 -9.54 -7.63
C VAL A 62 12.26 -8.95 -8.48
N GLN A 63 13.51 -9.34 -8.26
CA GLN A 63 14.64 -8.83 -9.05
C GLN A 63 14.50 -9.22 -10.52
N GLN A 64 14.18 -10.47 -10.82
CA GLN A 64 13.95 -10.93 -12.19
C GLN A 64 12.80 -10.21 -12.89
N TRP A 65 11.76 -9.86 -12.15
CA TRP A 65 10.65 -9.07 -12.69
C TRP A 65 11.08 -7.63 -12.97
N LEU A 66 11.78 -6.99 -12.02
CA LEU A 66 12.31 -5.64 -12.18
C LEU A 66 13.25 -5.55 -13.39
N ASP A 67 14.18 -6.48 -13.54
CA ASP A 67 15.13 -6.51 -14.67
C ASP A 67 14.40 -6.49 -16.03
N LYS A 68 13.25 -7.17 -16.13
CA LYS A 68 12.40 -7.16 -17.32
C LYS A 68 11.62 -5.85 -17.52
N GLN A 69 11.35 -5.11 -16.43
CA GLN A 69 10.60 -3.86 -16.50
C GLN A 69 11.49 -2.62 -16.69
N ILE A 70 12.78 -2.68 -16.28
CA ILE A 70 13.70 -1.54 -16.34
C ILE A 70 13.74 -0.91 -17.73
N GLU A 71 13.89 -1.70 -18.80
CA GLU A 71 13.94 -1.17 -20.16
C GLU A 71 12.62 -0.49 -20.57
N LYS A 72 11.48 -1.07 -20.17
CA LYS A 72 10.15 -0.49 -20.47
C LYS A 72 9.88 0.79 -19.70
N GLN A 73 10.41 0.87 -18.49
CA GLN A 73 10.20 1.98 -17.55
C GLN A 73 11.38 2.99 -17.56
N LYS A 74 12.36 2.79 -18.44
CA LYS A 74 13.58 3.59 -18.51
C LYS A 74 13.33 5.10 -18.56
N PRO A 75 12.42 5.63 -19.40
CA PRO A 75 12.14 7.06 -19.43
C PRO A 75 11.67 7.59 -18.07
N PHE A 76 10.77 6.86 -17.41
CA PHE A 76 10.28 7.23 -16.08
C PHE A 76 11.39 7.12 -15.01
N LEU A 77 12.12 6.01 -14.99
CA LEU A 77 13.20 5.78 -14.03
C LEU A 77 14.32 6.81 -14.14
N GLN A 78 14.61 7.32 -15.34
CA GLN A 78 15.54 8.40 -15.55
C GLN A 78 15.08 9.72 -14.91
N THR A 79 13.78 10.02 -14.91
CA THR A 79 13.22 11.20 -14.22
C THR A 79 13.33 11.10 -12.69
N VAL A 80 13.37 9.87 -12.16
CA VAL A 80 13.41 9.58 -10.72
C VAL A 80 14.84 9.47 -10.20
N PHE A 81 15.74 8.82 -10.95
CA PHE A 81 17.10 8.49 -10.53
C PHE A 81 18.19 9.27 -11.27
N SER A 82 17.81 10.27 -12.08
CA SER A 82 18.71 10.97 -12.98
C SER A 82 19.40 10.00 -13.96
N SER A 83 20.68 10.07 -14.19
CA SER A 83 21.39 9.19 -15.15
C SER A 83 21.72 7.79 -14.64
N ASN A 84 21.54 7.50 -13.34
CA ASN A 84 21.95 6.22 -12.75
C ASN A 84 20.77 5.25 -12.63
N THR A 85 20.43 4.60 -13.75
CA THR A 85 19.39 3.55 -13.80
C THR A 85 19.97 2.13 -13.80
N GLU A 86 21.28 1.97 -13.62
CA GLU A 86 21.90 0.67 -13.46
C GLU A 86 21.58 0.06 -12.09
N HIS A 87 21.27 -1.23 -12.06
CA HIS A 87 20.98 -1.99 -10.83
C HIS A 87 19.87 -1.41 -9.93
N ILE A 88 18.69 -1.21 -10.50
CA ILE A 88 17.51 -0.82 -9.71
C ILE A 88 16.98 -2.04 -8.96
N SER A 89 16.99 -1.97 -7.62
CA SER A 89 16.39 -2.94 -6.72
C SER A 89 15.07 -2.42 -6.14
N LEU A 90 14.23 -3.32 -5.62
CA LEU A 90 13.00 -2.92 -4.94
C LEU A 90 13.29 -1.99 -3.76
N LEU A 91 14.31 -2.29 -2.96
CA LEU A 91 14.70 -1.43 -1.84
C LEU A 91 15.04 -0.01 -2.31
N ARG A 92 15.74 0.12 -3.43
CA ARG A 92 16.09 1.43 -4.01
C ARG A 92 14.86 2.21 -4.47
N LEU A 93 13.84 1.51 -5.03
CA LEU A 93 12.55 2.14 -5.37
C LEU A 93 11.81 2.61 -4.14
N ILE A 94 11.72 1.77 -3.09
CA ILE A 94 11.08 2.11 -1.82
C ILE A 94 11.78 3.31 -1.18
N THR A 95 13.09 3.30 -1.03
CA THR A 95 13.84 4.42 -0.46
C THR A 95 13.63 5.73 -1.23
N ARG A 96 13.51 5.65 -2.56
CA ARG A 96 13.22 6.84 -3.37
C ARG A 96 11.79 7.32 -3.16
N LEU A 97 10.82 6.41 -3.05
CA LEU A 97 9.44 6.75 -2.71
C LEU A 97 9.39 7.44 -1.34
N GLU A 98 10.01 6.84 -0.32
CA GLU A 98 10.07 7.41 1.03
C GLU A 98 10.61 8.85 1.04
N LYS A 99 11.68 9.11 0.29
CA LYS A 99 12.23 10.46 0.16
C LYS A 99 11.19 11.42 -0.42
N TYR A 100 10.53 11.07 -1.52
CA TYR A 100 9.49 11.93 -2.10
C TYR A 100 8.33 12.18 -1.14
N LEU A 101 7.95 11.17 -0.33
CA LEU A 101 6.88 11.32 0.66
C LEU A 101 7.28 12.32 1.75
N ILE A 102 8.48 12.21 2.29
CA ILE A 102 8.97 13.12 3.34
C ILE A 102 9.11 14.54 2.80
N ASP A 103 9.79 14.72 1.65
CA ASP A 103 9.94 16.02 1.00
C ASP A 103 8.57 16.70 0.73
N LEU A 104 7.56 15.90 0.36
CA LEU A 104 6.20 16.38 0.15
C LEU A 104 5.51 16.77 1.45
N ALA A 105 5.63 15.95 2.50
CA ALA A 105 5.05 16.25 3.81
C ALA A 105 5.61 17.55 4.38
N ASP A 106 6.92 17.76 4.28
CA ASP A 106 7.58 19.00 4.72
C ASP A 106 7.02 20.21 3.94
N SER A 107 6.87 20.09 2.62
CA SER A 107 6.26 21.15 1.80
C SER A 107 4.83 21.46 2.19
N VAL A 108 4.02 20.44 2.56
CA VAL A 108 2.63 20.64 3.03
C VAL A 108 2.62 21.34 4.38
N LEU A 109 3.48 20.93 5.30
CA LEU A 109 3.56 21.50 6.65
C LEU A 109 4.01 22.97 6.62
N GLU A 110 4.95 23.33 5.74
CA GLU A 110 5.48 24.71 5.59
C GLU A 110 4.49 25.65 4.89
N THR A 111 3.46 25.13 4.22
CA THR A 111 2.50 25.95 3.47
C THR A 111 1.66 26.82 4.41
N GLN A 112 1.72 28.15 4.19
CA GLN A 112 0.96 29.16 4.96
C GLN A 112 -0.32 29.61 4.25
N ALA A 113 -0.59 29.12 3.03
CA ALA A 113 -1.77 29.50 2.28
C ALA A 113 -3.06 28.99 2.93
N LEU A 114 -4.17 29.69 2.70
CA LEU A 114 -5.50 29.16 3.03
C LEU A 114 -5.77 27.91 2.19
N LEU A 115 -5.98 26.78 2.84
CA LEU A 115 -6.08 25.48 2.20
C LEU A 115 -7.54 25.05 2.05
N PRO A 116 -7.91 24.34 0.97
CA PRO A 116 -9.18 23.63 0.89
C PRO A 116 -9.29 22.59 2.01
N HIS A 117 -10.52 22.32 2.45
CA HIS A 117 -10.80 21.44 3.61
C HIS A 117 -10.06 20.10 3.56
N ASP A 118 -10.07 19.41 2.41
CA ASP A 118 -9.40 18.10 2.28
C ASP A 118 -7.89 18.20 2.48
N LEU A 119 -7.27 19.29 2.05
CA LEU A 119 -5.84 19.52 2.22
C LEU A 119 -5.53 20.00 3.65
N GLU A 120 -6.42 20.76 4.26
CA GLU A 120 -6.32 21.18 5.65
C GLU A 120 -6.43 19.99 6.60
N ASP A 121 -7.39 19.07 6.37
CA ASP A 121 -7.50 17.82 7.14
C ASP A 121 -6.22 16.97 7.02
N PHE A 122 -5.68 16.87 5.82
CA PHE A 122 -4.41 16.18 5.59
C PHE A 122 -3.24 16.84 6.34
N LYS A 123 -3.11 18.18 6.27
CA LYS A 123 -2.07 18.93 6.98
C LYS A 123 -2.18 18.73 8.50
N ASN A 124 -3.36 18.85 9.07
CA ASN A 124 -3.63 18.61 10.49
C ASN A 124 -3.24 17.19 10.93
N ARG A 125 -3.40 16.20 10.05
CA ARG A 125 -2.93 14.83 10.31
C ARG A 125 -1.41 14.75 10.36
N LEU A 126 -0.72 15.39 9.41
CA LEU A 126 0.75 15.42 9.39
C LEU A 126 1.31 16.14 10.63
N GLU A 127 0.68 17.22 11.07
CA GLU A 127 1.09 17.97 12.28
C GLU A 127 1.03 17.10 13.53
N LYS A 128 0.01 16.25 13.69
CA LYS A 128 -0.10 15.31 14.80
C LYS A 128 1.06 14.31 14.85
N PHE A 129 1.53 13.85 13.70
CA PHE A 129 2.68 12.95 13.62
C PHE A 129 4.02 13.69 13.76
N ASN A 130 4.06 14.99 13.49
CA ASN A 130 5.31 15.77 13.52
C ASN A 130 5.86 15.91 14.94
N THR A 131 5.01 15.86 15.96
CA THR A 131 5.41 15.87 17.38
C THR A 131 6.10 14.59 17.80
N ASP A 132 5.89 13.48 17.06
CA ASP A 132 6.38 12.14 17.39
C ASP A 132 7.38 11.61 16.33
N ARG A 133 8.00 12.53 15.53
CA ARG A 133 8.93 12.16 14.44
C ARG A 133 10.17 11.38 14.90
N ASP A 134 10.55 11.50 16.16
CA ASP A 134 11.67 10.77 16.75
C ASP A 134 11.27 9.35 17.18
N ASP A 135 9.98 9.02 17.17
CA ASP A 135 9.50 7.68 17.45
C ASP A 135 9.49 6.82 16.17
N VAL A 136 10.50 5.99 16.05
CA VAL A 136 10.73 5.10 14.89
C VAL A 136 9.55 4.15 14.67
N ASP A 137 8.78 3.84 15.71
CA ASP A 137 7.68 2.87 15.67
C ASP A 137 6.46 3.34 14.88
N HIS A 138 6.34 4.66 14.62
CA HIS A 138 5.22 5.24 13.87
C HIS A 138 5.58 5.72 12.44
N LEU A 139 6.83 5.58 12.04
CA LEU A 139 7.31 6.12 10.76
C LEU A 139 6.67 5.45 9.52
N ASP A 140 6.34 4.18 9.61
CA ASP A 140 5.62 3.44 8.57
C ASP A 140 4.17 3.92 8.42
N THR A 141 3.48 4.12 9.54
CA THR A 141 2.14 4.71 9.58
C THR A 141 2.15 6.13 9.02
N TYR A 142 3.14 6.94 9.39
CA TYR A 142 3.30 8.30 8.86
C TYR A 142 3.42 8.32 7.33
N LYS A 143 4.30 7.49 6.77
CA LYS A 143 4.47 7.37 5.31
C LYS A 143 3.19 6.90 4.61
N THR A 144 2.44 5.99 5.25
CA THR A 144 1.15 5.54 4.75
C THR A 144 0.13 6.68 4.72
N VAL A 145 0.07 7.52 5.77
CA VAL A 145 -0.78 8.71 5.82
C VAL A 145 -0.43 9.68 4.69
N ILE A 146 0.86 9.90 4.40
CA ILE A 146 1.27 10.76 3.30
C ILE A 146 0.78 10.20 1.95
N LEU A 147 0.92 8.89 1.72
CA LEU A 147 0.38 8.25 0.52
C LEU A 147 -1.13 8.41 0.40
N GLN A 148 -1.87 8.21 1.48
CA GLN A 148 -3.31 8.42 1.51
C GLN A 148 -3.68 9.87 1.16
N GLY A 149 -2.92 10.84 1.65
CA GLY A 149 -3.06 12.25 1.29
C GLY A 149 -2.80 12.51 -0.21
N VAL A 150 -1.78 11.86 -0.78
CA VAL A 150 -1.48 11.93 -2.22
C VAL A 150 -2.66 11.41 -3.07
N PHE A 151 -3.33 10.35 -2.64
CA PHE A 151 -4.48 9.81 -3.37
C PHE A 151 -5.75 10.66 -3.22
N LYS A 152 -5.97 11.24 -2.05
CA LYS A 152 -7.20 12.00 -1.73
C LYS A 152 -7.10 13.48 -2.12
N ALA A 153 -5.96 14.10 -1.86
CA ALA A 153 -5.75 15.55 -2.01
C ALA A 153 -4.66 15.90 -3.02
N GLY A 154 -4.20 14.94 -3.86
CA GLY A 154 -3.08 15.14 -4.77
C GLY A 154 -3.23 16.31 -5.73
N ASP A 155 -4.43 16.57 -6.24
CA ASP A 155 -4.70 17.71 -7.13
C ASP A 155 -4.58 19.05 -6.38
N TYR A 156 -5.06 19.11 -5.14
CA TYR A 156 -4.90 20.28 -4.28
C TYR A 156 -3.45 20.50 -3.87
N ILE A 157 -2.73 19.41 -3.51
CA ILE A 157 -1.30 19.47 -3.22
C ILE A 157 -0.54 20.02 -4.43
N SER A 158 -0.79 19.49 -5.62
CA SER A 158 -0.15 19.96 -6.84
C SER A 158 -0.40 21.45 -7.08
N LYS A 159 -1.64 21.91 -6.88
CA LYS A 159 -2.04 23.28 -7.15
C LYS A 159 -1.59 24.27 -6.08
N PHE A 160 -1.77 23.96 -4.81
CA PHE A 160 -1.61 24.92 -3.70
C PHE A 160 -0.27 24.79 -2.97
N VAL A 161 0.37 23.62 -2.99
CA VAL A 161 1.67 23.38 -2.33
C VAL A 161 2.80 23.44 -3.35
N LEU A 162 2.67 22.71 -4.45
CA LEU A 162 3.72 22.62 -5.47
C LEU A 162 3.59 23.66 -6.58
N ASN A 163 2.60 24.58 -6.50
CA ASN A 163 2.34 25.66 -7.46
C ASN A 163 2.26 25.17 -8.93
N GLY A 164 1.78 23.99 -9.17
CA GLY A 164 1.64 23.37 -10.48
C GLY A 164 2.98 23.06 -11.20
N LYS A 165 4.12 23.29 -10.54
CA LYS A 165 5.46 23.17 -11.16
C LYS A 165 6.09 21.80 -11.01
N SER A 166 5.51 20.91 -10.21
CA SER A 166 6.14 19.64 -9.88
C SER A 166 5.31 18.46 -10.37
N ASP A 167 5.97 17.49 -10.95
CA ASP A 167 5.45 16.17 -11.29
C ASP A 167 5.58 15.18 -10.12
N THR A 168 5.86 15.66 -8.91
CA THR A 168 6.11 14.85 -7.69
C THR A 168 4.95 13.89 -7.40
N ILE A 169 3.71 14.36 -7.50
CA ILE A 169 2.52 13.52 -7.28
C ILE A 169 2.49 12.35 -8.28
N SER A 170 2.76 12.62 -9.56
CA SER A 170 2.83 11.58 -10.59
C SER A 170 3.98 10.61 -10.34
N LYS A 171 5.15 11.12 -9.91
CA LYS A 171 6.30 10.28 -9.56
C LYS A 171 6.00 9.35 -8.39
N ILE A 172 5.36 9.86 -7.34
CA ILE A 172 4.93 9.05 -6.18
C ILE A 172 3.98 7.94 -6.63
N LYS A 173 2.91 8.27 -7.37
CA LYS A 173 1.92 7.31 -7.87
C LYS A 173 2.55 6.24 -8.75
N ASN A 174 3.43 6.62 -9.68
CA ASN A 174 4.08 5.68 -10.59
C ASN A 174 5.11 4.80 -9.86
N LEU A 175 5.89 5.35 -8.91
CA LEU A 175 6.80 4.56 -8.07
C LEU A 175 6.03 3.53 -7.25
N LEU A 176 4.96 3.95 -6.57
CA LEU A 176 4.14 3.02 -5.80
C LEU A 176 3.57 1.91 -6.69
N SER A 177 3.01 2.25 -7.85
CA SER A 177 2.49 1.26 -8.80
C SER A 177 3.55 0.24 -9.21
N LEU A 178 4.77 0.69 -9.51
CA LEU A 178 5.89 -0.19 -9.86
C LEU A 178 6.31 -1.09 -8.69
N ILE A 179 6.35 -0.55 -7.47
CA ILE A 179 6.69 -1.28 -6.24
C ILE A 179 5.64 -2.36 -5.95
N LEU A 180 4.34 -2.01 -6.03
CA LEU A 180 3.25 -2.96 -5.80
C LEU A 180 3.28 -4.10 -6.82
N ALA A 181 3.49 -3.80 -8.10
CA ALA A 181 3.62 -4.81 -9.13
C ALA A 181 4.88 -5.71 -8.94
N ALA A 182 5.97 -5.14 -8.43
CA ALA A 182 7.14 -5.92 -8.07
C ALA A 182 6.85 -6.87 -6.89
N ALA A 183 6.14 -6.41 -5.84
CA ALA A 183 5.71 -7.25 -4.72
C ALA A 183 4.77 -8.38 -5.18
N GLU A 184 3.82 -8.09 -6.08
CA GLU A 184 2.93 -9.09 -6.69
C GLU A 184 3.72 -10.24 -7.37
N SER A 185 4.88 -9.95 -7.97
CA SER A 185 5.74 -10.98 -8.58
C SER A 185 6.30 -11.98 -7.55
N ALA A 186 6.41 -11.58 -6.28
CA ALA A 186 6.71 -12.45 -5.15
C ALA A 186 5.45 -13.04 -4.50
N ARG A 187 4.26 -12.80 -5.06
CA ARG A 187 2.96 -13.22 -4.52
C ARG A 187 2.59 -12.52 -3.22
N VAL A 188 3.05 -11.30 -3.04
CA VAL A 188 2.68 -10.42 -1.95
C VAL A 188 1.82 -9.30 -2.51
N TYR A 189 0.58 -9.24 -2.06
CA TYR A 189 -0.46 -8.30 -2.49
C TYR A 189 -0.65 -7.27 -1.38
N ILE A 190 -0.16 -6.08 -1.61
CA ILE A 190 -0.23 -4.98 -0.64
C ILE A 190 -1.47 -4.15 -0.95
N LEU A 191 -2.25 -3.84 0.07
CA LEU A 191 -3.47 -3.03 -0.03
C LEU A 191 -3.13 -1.56 -0.31
N PRO A 192 -3.33 -1.03 -1.53
CA PRO A 192 -2.85 0.31 -1.89
C PRO A 192 -3.56 1.46 -1.15
N SER A 193 -4.79 1.24 -0.67
CA SER A 193 -5.55 2.25 0.08
C SER A 193 -5.13 2.38 1.56
N GLY A 194 -4.27 1.49 2.06
CA GLY A 194 -3.78 1.52 3.45
C GLY A 194 -3.96 0.19 4.16
N CYS A 195 -4.99 0.04 4.97
CA CYS A 195 -5.38 -1.19 5.63
C CYS A 195 -6.79 -1.63 5.21
N ILE A 196 -7.21 -2.82 5.65
CA ILE A 196 -8.51 -3.40 5.23
C ILE A 196 -9.69 -2.49 5.60
N GLU A 197 -9.61 -1.75 6.69
CA GLU A 197 -10.68 -0.85 7.14
C GLU A 197 -10.92 0.32 6.17
N HIS A 198 -9.95 0.68 5.33
CA HIS A 198 -10.14 1.71 4.30
C HIS A 198 -11.03 1.25 3.13
N TYR A 199 -11.30 -0.05 3.05
CA TYR A 199 -12.21 -0.63 2.06
C TYR A 199 -13.64 -0.77 2.58
N TYR A 200 -13.89 -0.53 3.87
CA TYR A 200 -15.21 -0.60 4.44
C TYR A 200 -16.13 0.45 3.84
N THR A 201 -17.36 0.04 3.52
CA THR A 201 -18.32 0.88 2.81
C THR A 201 -19.34 1.53 3.75
N LYS A 202 -19.65 0.87 4.86
CA LYS A 202 -20.59 1.38 5.86
C LYS A 202 -20.00 2.54 6.65
N ASN A 203 -18.76 2.38 7.09
CA ASN A 203 -18.03 3.39 7.87
C ASN A 203 -16.73 3.75 7.13
N LYS A 204 -16.77 4.84 6.40
CA LYS A 204 -15.60 5.31 5.65
C LYS A 204 -14.52 5.82 6.61
N VAL A 205 -13.38 5.16 6.59
CA VAL A 205 -12.18 5.61 7.29
C VAL A 205 -11.27 6.35 6.31
N SER A 206 -10.76 7.51 6.71
CA SER A 206 -10.01 8.37 5.81
C SER A 206 -8.51 8.16 5.89
N TYR A 207 -7.93 8.04 7.08
CA TYR A 207 -6.49 7.95 7.31
C TYR A 207 -6.16 6.98 8.44
N MET A 208 -4.94 6.43 8.41
CA MET A 208 -4.35 5.71 9.54
C MET A 208 -3.92 6.70 10.67
N PRO A 209 -3.76 6.24 11.90
CA PRO A 209 -4.20 4.95 12.40
C PRO A 209 -5.72 4.89 12.53
N VAL A 210 -6.29 3.70 12.38
CA VAL A 210 -7.74 3.47 12.49
C VAL A 210 -8.08 3.10 13.93
N ALA A 211 -8.95 3.89 14.54
CA ALA A 211 -9.48 3.62 15.88
C ALA A 211 -10.64 2.61 15.83
N ALA A 212 -10.85 1.90 16.92
CA ALA A 212 -11.97 0.97 17.13
C ALA A 212 -12.15 -0.07 16.00
N LYS A 213 -11.05 -0.67 15.53
CA LYS A 213 -11.01 -1.62 14.42
C LYS A 213 -12.03 -2.76 14.59
N ASP A 214 -12.11 -3.35 15.78
CA ASP A 214 -13.04 -4.46 16.07
C ASP A 214 -14.49 -4.05 15.85
N LYS A 215 -14.87 -2.86 16.33
CA LYS A 215 -16.23 -2.33 16.13
C LYS A 215 -16.53 -2.12 14.65
N LEU A 216 -15.61 -1.50 13.92
CA LEU A 216 -15.74 -1.26 12.48
C LEU A 216 -15.87 -2.57 11.72
N PHE A 217 -15.07 -3.58 12.08
CA PHE A 217 -15.12 -4.89 11.48
C PHE A 217 -16.50 -5.57 11.71
N HIS A 218 -17.02 -5.56 12.92
CA HIS A 218 -18.32 -6.14 13.20
C HIS A 218 -19.45 -5.43 12.44
N GLU A 219 -19.44 -4.12 12.40
CA GLU A 219 -20.44 -3.33 11.66
C GLU A 219 -20.38 -3.59 10.15
N GLU A 220 -19.18 -3.72 9.58
CA GLU A 220 -19.02 -4.04 8.17
C GLU A 220 -19.37 -5.50 7.88
N TYR A 221 -19.03 -6.43 8.77
CA TYR A 221 -19.40 -7.82 8.66
C TYR A 221 -20.92 -8.01 8.64
N ASP A 222 -21.63 -7.38 9.56
CA ASP A 222 -23.11 -7.41 9.59
C ASP A 222 -23.70 -6.83 8.30
N PHE A 223 -23.12 -5.74 7.79
CA PHE A 223 -23.52 -5.15 6.53
C PHE A 223 -23.31 -6.12 5.36
N LEU A 224 -22.14 -6.78 5.26
CA LEU A 224 -21.84 -7.76 4.23
C LEU A 224 -22.82 -8.92 4.21
N GLN A 225 -23.37 -9.35 5.37
CA GLN A 225 -24.38 -10.41 5.45
C GLN A 225 -25.69 -10.01 4.76
N THR A 226 -25.97 -8.72 4.58
CA THR A 226 -27.18 -8.22 3.91
C THR A 226 -27.03 -8.14 2.39
N LEU A 227 -25.82 -8.29 1.84
CA LEU A 227 -25.51 -8.09 0.43
C LEU A 227 -25.49 -9.41 -0.36
N SER A 228 -25.90 -9.34 -1.62
CA SER A 228 -25.63 -10.42 -2.57
C SER A 228 -24.15 -10.44 -3.00
N ALA A 229 -23.68 -11.56 -3.54
CA ALA A 229 -22.32 -11.68 -4.06
C ALA A 229 -22.00 -10.61 -5.13
N GLU A 230 -22.97 -10.29 -6.00
CA GLU A 230 -22.81 -9.26 -7.04
C GLU A 230 -22.68 -7.86 -6.43
N GLN A 231 -23.45 -7.57 -5.38
CA GLN A 231 -23.34 -6.30 -4.65
C GLN A 231 -22.00 -6.17 -3.92
N ILE A 232 -21.49 -7.26 -3.34
CA ILE A 232 -20.16 -7.27 -2.72
C ILE A 232 -19.09 -6.95 -3.74
N ILE A 233 -19.07 -7.60 -4.90
CA ILE A 233 -18.10 -7.33 -5.97
C ILE A 233 -18.17 -5.86 -6.42
N LYS A 234 -19.38 -5.34 -6.57
CA LYS A 234 -19.59 -3.94 -6.99
C LYS A 234 -19.15 -2.92 -5.95
N ASN A 235 -19.36 -3.20 -4.67
CA ASN A 235 -19.06 -2.28 -3.58
C ASN A 235 -17.56 -2.28 -3.21
N TYR A 236 -16.83 -3.39 -3.49
CA TYR A 236 -15.41 -3.56 -3.13
C TYR A 236 -14.55 -3.89 -4.36
N PRO A 237 -14.57 -3.09 -5.43
CA PRO A 237 -13.96 -3.46 -6.71
C PRO A 237 -12.45 -3.64 -6.62
N GLU A 238 -11.75 -2.79 -5.89
CA GLU A 238 -10.30 -2.87 -5.71
C GLU A 238 -9.91 -4.11 -4.89
N LEU A 239 -10.59 -4.33 -3.76
CA LEU A 239 -10.36 -5.51 -2.92
C LEU A 239 -10.67 -6.80 -3.68
N ASN A 240 -11.76 -6.82 -4.45
CA ASN A 240 -12.11 -7.96 -5.30
C ASN A 240 -11.00 -8.24 -6.33
N SER A 241 -10.48 -7.22 -6.99
CA SER A 241 -9.37 -7.35 -7.95
C SER A 241 -8.11 -7.94 -7.29
N ILE A 242 -7.78 -7.51 -6.07
CA ILE A 242 -6.65 -8.05 -5.31
C ILE A 242 -6.89 -9.53 -4.97
N LEU A 243 -8.10 -9.87 -4.51
CA LEU A 243 -8.47 -11.25 -4.18
C LEU A 243 -8.45 -12.15 -5.42
N GLU A 244 -8.96 -11.68 -6.56
CA GLU A 244 -8.90 -12.43 -7.82
C GLU A 244 -7.47 -12.74 -8.23
N LYS A 245 -6.56 -11.75 -8.20
CA LYS A 245 -5.13 -11.95 -8.46
C LYS A 245 -4.50 -12.93 -7.46
N ALA A 246 -4.82 -12.74 -6.17
CA ALA A 246 -4.32 -13.62 -5.12
C ALA A 246 -4.87 -15.04 -5.22
N CYS A 247 -6.02 -15.28 -5.85
CA CYS A 247 -6.65 -16.59 -6.01
C CYS A 247 -6.48 -17.19 -7.41
N ALA A 248 -5.95 -16.46 -8.37
CA ALA A 248 -5.75 -16.93 -9.74
C ALA A 248 -4.92 -18.22 -9.76
N LYS A 249 -5.36 -19.22 -10.52
CA LYS A 249 -4.57 -20.45 -10.75
C LYS A 249 -3.30 -20.07 -11.52
N ILE A 250 -2.19 -20.64 -11.11
CA ILE A 250 -0.89 -20.55 -11.79
C ILE A 250 -0.91 -21.54 -12.94
#